data_473533d732a9991be78ea8ddce01d019
#
_entry.id   473533d732a9991be78ea8ddce01d019
#
_cell.length_a   1.000
_cell.length_b   1.000
_cell.length_c   1.000
_cell.angle_alpha   90.00
_cell.angle_beta   90.00
_cell.angle_gamma   90.00
#
_symmetry.space_group_name_H-M   'P 1'
#
loop_
_entity.id
_entity.type
_entity.pdbx_description
1 polymer ?
#
loop_
_entity_poly.entity_id
_entity_poly.type
_entity_poly.pdbx_seq_one_letter_code
_entity_poly.pdbx_strand_id
1 'polypeptide(L)'
;MEDFRKIFTGLKRAHGCTFVDKKGADGLKVKGKSFVKREIVTDQHWENHLNGIEPSLGIIPINEDNECRWGCIDVDKYTLNHREIINKINQFAIPLSVCRSKSGGAHIFLFTTDFVPAKLMRDKLMSISAVLGFGNAEVFPKQIELKSQDDTGNFLNLPYFNCKNTTRYCFDPMGKAITIDAFLNGVKVSALTPKELQ
;
A
#
# COMPACT_ATOMS: atom_id res chain seq x y z
N MET A 1 -13.18 3.26 9.80
CA MET A 1 -11.81 3.52 10.29
C MET A 1 -11.16 2.26 10.87
N GLU A 2 -11.81 1.55 11.79
CA GLU A 2 -11.24 0.33 12.41
C GLU A 2 -10.80 -0.74 11.40
N ASP A 3 -11.61 -1.05 10.40
CA ASP A 3 -11.29 -2.01 9.35
C ASP A 3 -10.10 -1.57 8.49
N PHE A 4 -9.99 -0.27 8.17
CA PHE A 4 -8.87 0.29 7.42
C PHE A 4 -7.54 0.14 8.19
N ARG A 5 -7.57 0.41 9.49
CA ARG A 5 -6.43 0.19 10.38
C ARG A 5 -6.05 -1.29 10.49
N LYS A 6 -7.03 -2.20 10.52
CA LYS A 6 -6.78 -3.64 10.63
C LYS A 6 -6.07 -4.21 9.39
N ILE A 7 -6.45 -3.78 8.19
CA ILE A 7 -5.82 -4.29 6.97
C ILE A 7 -4.43 -3.72 6.73
N PHE A 8 -4.13 -2.49 7.20
CA PHE A 8 -2.83 -1.85 7.08
C PHE A 8 -2.01 -1.90 8.37
N THR A 9 -2.14 -2.99 9.12
CA THR A 9 -1.28 -3.22 10.29
C THR A 9 0.17 -3.43 9.88
N GLY A 10 1.12 -3.04 10.74
CA GLY A 10 2.55 -3.17 10.49
C GLY A 10 3.35 -2.84 11.75
N LEU A 11 4.54 -2.27 11.58
CA LEU A 11 5.42 -1.88 12.68
C LEU A 11 4.71 -0.88 13.61
N LYS A 12 4.65 -1.21 14.90
CA LYS A 12 3.91 -0.38 15.86
C LYS A 12 4.69 0.86 16.33
N ARG A 13 6.02 0.72 16.49
CA ARG A 13 6.90 1.75 17.08
C ARG A 13 7.35 2.85 16.13
N ALA A 14 7.00 2.78 14.84
CA ALA A 14 7.35 3.80 13.88
C ALA A 14 6.36 3.83 12.71
N HIS A 15 6.25 5.00 12.08
CA HIS A 15 5.41 5.19 10.89
C HIS A 15 5.99 6.24 9.95
N GLY A 16 5.48 6.29 8.74
CA GLY A 16 5.84 7.30 7.75
C GLY A 16 4.95 8.52 7.82
N CYS A 17 5.56 9.68 7.63
CA CYS A 17 4.89 10.96 7.49
C CYS A 17 5.24 11.57 6.13
N THR A 18 4.23 12.04 5.38
CA THR A 18 4.46 12.71 4.10
C THR A 18 3.65 14.00 4.01
N PHE A 19 4.36 15.11 3.80
CA PHE A 19 3.79 16.39 3.40
C PHE A 19 3.88 16.52 1.88
N VAL A 20 2.88 17.12 1.25
CA VAL A 20 2.83 17.31 -0.20
C VAL A 20 2.91 18.82 -0.49
N ASP A 21 4.05 19.28 -1.00
CA ASP A 21 4.32 20.72 -1.16
C ASP A 21 3.43 21.42 -2.22
N LYS A 22 3.10 20.76 -3.33
CA LYS A 22 2.20 21.28 -4.39
C LYS A 22 1.70 20.14 -5.27
N LYS A 23 0.55 20.33 -5.90
CA LYS A 23 0.09 19.49 -7.01
C LYS A 23 1.12 19.57 -8.14
N GLY A 24 1.76 18.44 -8.48
CA GLY A 24 2.57 18.36 -9.69
C GLY A 24 1.70 18.61 -10.94
N ALA A 25 2.32 19.11 -12.00
CA ALA A 25 1.68 19.07 -13.31
C ALA A 25 1.37 17.60 -13.69
N ASP A 26 0.32 17.37 -14.48
CA ASP A 26 -0.04 16.03 -14.93
C ASP A 26 1.17 15.33 -15.55
N GLY A 27 1.45 14.11 -15.11
CA GLY A 27 2.58 13.30 -15.59
C GLY A 27 3.92 13.56 -14.87
N LEU A 28 3.99 14.43 -13.87
CA LEU A 28 5.19 14.68 -13.08
C LEU A 28 5.05 14.17 -11.65
N LYS A 29 6.19 13.78 -11.06
CA LYS A 29 6.25 13.37 -9.65
C LYS A 29 5.83 14.52 -8.73
N VAL A 30 4.82 14.28 -7.91
CA VAL A 30 4.40 15.26 -6.89
C VAL A 30 5.51 15.36 -5.84
N LYS A 31 6.10 16.55 -5.72
CA LYS A 31 7.12 16.84 -4.70
C LYS A 31 6.51 16.79 -3.31
N GLY A 32 7.31 16.41 -2.33
CA GLY A 32 6.89 16.37 -0.94
C GLY A 32 8.05 15.92 -0.05
N LYS A 33 7.93 16.19 1.24
CA LYS A 33 8.89 15.78 2.27
C LYS A 33 8.35 14.54 2.95
N SER A 34 9.11 13.45 2.91
CA SER A 34 8.76 12.17 3.56
C SER A 34 9.84 11.78 4.55
N PHE A 35 9.44 11.30 5.74
CA PHE A 35 10.35 10.84 6.78
C PHE A 35 9.67 9.81 7.68
N VAL A 36 10.47 9.03 8.39
CA VAL A 36 9.99 8.10 9.42
C VAL A 36 9.91 8.82 10.74
N LYS A 37 8.80 8.67 11.46
CA LYS A 37 8.61 9.11 12.83
C LYS A 37 8.64 7.90 13.75
N ARG A 38 9.51 7.95 14.78
CA ARG A 38 9.69 6.86 15.74
C ARG A 38 8.76 7.03 16.92
N GLU A 39 7.48 6.84 16.67
CA GLU A 39 6.41 6.88 17.66
C GLU A 39 5.27 5.96 17.24
N ILE A 40 4.44 5.58 18.19
CA ILE A 40 3.28 4.71 17.98
C ILE A 40 2.23 5.46 17.15
N VAL A 41 1.65 4.76 16.17
CA VAL A 41 0.50 5.27 15.40
C VAL A 41 -0.73 5.32 16.30
N THR A 42 -1.28 6.51 16.50
CA THR A 42 -2.49 6.73 17.29
C THR A 42 -3.74 6.80 16.40
N ASP A 43 -4.92 6.71 17.00
CA ASP A 43 -6.18 6.86 16.28
C ASP A 43 -6.28 8.22 15.58
N GLN A 44 -5.71 9.27 16.18
CA GLN A 44 -5.66 10.59 15.59
C GLN A 44 -4.87 10.64 14.26
N HIS A 45 -3.80 9.84 14.11
CA HIS A 45 -3.05 9.76 12.84
C HIS A 45 -3.92 9.16 11.73
N TRP A 46 -4.72 8.12 12.04
CA TRP A 46 -5.66 7.52 11.09
C TRP A 46 -6.78 8.47 10.71
N GLU A 47 -7.38 9.16 11.69
CA GLU A 47 -8.41 10.17 11.47
C GLU A 47 -7.90 11.33 10.61
N ASN A 48 -6.73 11.88 10.94
CA ASN A 48 -6.09 12.95 10.18
C ASN A 48 -5.87 12.52 8.72
N HIS A 49 -5.35 11.32 8.49
CA HIS A 49 -5.14 10.78 7.16
C HIS A 49 -6.43 10.73 6.34
N LEU A 50 -7.49 10.14 6.89
CA LEU A 50 -8.77 10.01 6.20
C LEU A 50 -9.49 11.36 6.01
N ASN A 51 -9.24 12.33 6.88
CA ASN A 51 -9.77 13.68 6.80
C ASN A 51 -8.92 14.64 5.95
N GLY A 52 -7.78 14.20 5.43
CA GLY A 52 -6.90 15.02 4.59
C GLY A 52 -6.06 16.03 5.36
N ILE A 53 -5.81 15.78 6.65
CA ILE A 53 -4.96 16.62 7.50
C ILE A 53 -3.53 16.08 7.41
N GLU A 54 -2.60 16.91 6.92
CA GLU A 54 -1.18 16.55 6.80
C GLU A 54 -0.47 16.47 8.17
N PRO A 55 0.55 15.59 8.26
CA PRO A 55 1.10 14.75 7.21
C PRO A 55 0.22 13.56 6.88
N SER A 56 0.23 13.11 5.60
CA SER A 56 -0.40 11.84 5.25
C SER A 56 0.37 10.67 5.88
N LEU A 57 -0.38 9.66 6.35
CA LEU A 57 0.15 8.49 7.03
C LEU A 57 0.76 7.49 6.04
N GLY A 58 1.92 6.96 6.39
CA GLY A 58 2.52 5.79 5.78
C GLY A 58 2.74 4.69 6.82
N ILE A 59 2.56 3.44 6.44
CA ILE A 59 2.78 2.29 7.33
C ILE A 59 3.95 1.46 6.83
N ILE A 60 4.73 0.95 7.76
CA ILE A 60 5.83 0.01 7.53
C ILE A 60 5.22 -1.39 7.61
N PRO A 61 5.17 -2.17 6.50
CA PRO A 61 4.40 -3.43 6.50
C PRO A 61 4.95 -4.50 7.43
N ILE A 62 6.29 -4.59 7.58
CA ILE A 62 6.95 -5.56 8.44
C ILE A 62 6.75 -5.19 9.92
N ASN A 63 6.38 -6.16 10.76
CA ASN A 63 6.24 -6.01 12.20
C ASN A 63 7.52 -6.42 12.95
N GLU A 64 7.46 -6.40 14.27
CA GLU A 64 8.56 -6.76 15.18
C GLU A 64 8.97 -8.25 15.08
N ASP A 65 8.06 -9.12 14.60
CA ASP A 65 8.26 -10.56 14.44
C ASP A 65 8.75 -10.92 13.03
N ASN A 66 9.09 -9.92 12.21
CA ASN A 66 9.46 -10.06 10.80
C ASN A 66 8.34 -10.65 9.93
N GLU A 67 7.11 -10.36 10.27
CA GLU A 67 5.91 -10.77 9.56
C GLU A 67 5.14 -9.56 9.02
N CYS A 68 4.23 -9.82 8.08
CA CYS A 68 3.31 -8.81 7.55
C CYS A 68 1.97 -9.44 7.18
N ARG A 69 0.92 -8.61 7.06
CA ARG A 69 -0.42 -9.01 6.57
C ARG A 69 -0.75 -8.44 5.22
N TRP A 70 0.12 -7.61 4.70
CA TRP A 70 -0.02 -7.00 3.39
C TRP A 70 1.35 -6.68 2.81
N GLY A 71 1.38 -6.59 1.50
CA GLY A 71 2.52 -6.08 0.77
C GLY A 71 2.06 -5.31 -0.45
N CYS A 72 2.98 -4.68 -1.14
CA CYS A 72 2.68 -3.81 -2.26
C CYS A 72 3.79 -3.82 -3.31
N ILE A 73 3.39 -3.79 -4.59
CA ILE A 73 4.25 -3.42 -5.71
C ILE A 73 4.02 -1.94 -5.96
N ASP A 74 5.07 -1.11 -5.83
CA ASP A 74 5.02 0.34 -6.03
C ASP A 74 5.49 0.69 -7.45
N VAL A 75 4.54 1.03 -8.31
CA VAL A 75 4.80 1.37 -9.72
C VAL A 75 4.89 2.87 -9.89
N ASP A 76 6.09 3.41 -9.87
CA ASP A 76 6.42 4.84 -9.99
C ASP A 76 6.45 5.32 -11.46
N LYS A 77 5.39 5.04 -12.22
CA LYS A 77 5.17 5.58 -13.57
C LYS A 77 3.98 6.54 -13.56
N TYR A 78 4.16 7.78 -13.99
CA TYR A 78 3.15 8.85 -13.80
C TYR A 78 2.20 9.03 -14.98
N THR A 79 2.50 8.44 -16.12
CA THR A 79 1.62 8.33 -17.31
C THR A 79 1.03 6.92 -17.41
N LEU A 80 0.76 6.28 -16.27
CA LEU A 80 0.36 4.89 -16.19
C LEU A 80 -1.09 4.70 -16.61
N ASN A 81 -1.34 3.72 -17.47
CA ASN A 81 -2.69 3.26 -17.78
C ASN A 81 -3.11 2.19 -16.75
N HIS A 82 -3.80 2.61 -15.69
CA HIS A 82 -4.27 1.71 -14.64
C HIS A 82 -5.19 0.60 -15.17
N ARG A 83 -5.99 0.90 -16.22
CA ARG A 83 -6.89 -0.08 -16.83
C ARG A 83 -6.14 -1.29 -17.43
N GLU A 84 -4.99 -1.07 -18.03
CA GLU A 84 -4.17 -2.16 -18.57
C GLU A 84 -3.64 -3.07 -17.46
N ILE A 85 -3.24 -2.50 -16.32
CA ILE A 85 -2.80 -3.28 -15.15
C ILE A 85 -3.96 -4.12 -14.62
N ILE A 86 -5.12 -3.50 -14.44
CA ILE A 86 -6.33 -4.17 -13.93
C ILE A 86 -6.74 -5.30 -14.87
N ASN A 87 -6.72 -5.09 -16.19
CA ASN A 87 -7.03 -6.13 -17.16
C ASN A 87 -6.07 -7.33 -17.06
N LYS A 88 -4.77 -7.09 -16.89
CA LYS A 88 -3.79 -8.17 -16.67
C LYS A 88 -4.06 -8.92 -15.38
N ILE A 89 -4.33 -8.22 -14.28
CA ILE A 89 -4.64 -8.82 -12.98
C ILE A 89 -5.89 -9.71 -13.10
N ASN A 90 -6.94 -9.21 -13.76
CA ASN A 90 -8.16 -9.98 -14.00
C ASN A 90 -7.90 -11.22 -14.86
N GLN A 91 -7.08 -11.09 -15.92
CA GLN A 91 -6.73 -12.19 -16.80
C GLN A 91 -6.02 -13.33 -16.07
N PHE A 92 -5.16 -13.01 -15.11
CA PHE A 92 -4.44 -13.99 -14.31
C PHE A 92 -5.18 -14.40 -13.04
N ALA A 93 -6.37 -13.84 -12.78
CA ALA A 93 -7.15 -14.07 -11.57
C ALA A 93 -6.36 -13.91 -10.25
N ILE A 94 -5.42 -12.96 -10.22
CA ILE A 94 -4.60 -12.69 -9.02
C ILE A 94 -5.40 -11.76 -8.08
N PRO A 95 -5.50 -12.06 -6.78
CA PRO A 95 -6.32 -11.29 -5.83
C PRO A 95 -5.60 -10.00 -5.37
N LEU A 96 -5.40 -9.07 -6.30
CA LEU A 96 -4.70 -7.81 -6.05
C LEU A 96 -5.66 -6.63 -6.07
N SER A 97 -5.38 -5.66 -5.21
CA SER A 97 -6.07 -4.36 -5.19
C SER A 97 -5.18 -3.27 -5.78
N VAL A 98 -5.62 -2.60 -6.84
CA VAL A 98 -4.88 -1.53 -7.50
C VAL A 98 -5.38 -0.19 -7.00
N CYS A 99 -4.53 0.57 -6.32
CA CYS A 99 -4.83 1.94 -5.91
C CYS A 99 -3.94 2.93 -6.66
N ARG A 100 -4.50 4.09 -6.98
CA ARG A 100 -3.73 5.20 -7.54
C ARG A 100 -2.81 5.79 -6.48
N SER A 101 -1.51 5.92 -6.78
CA SER A 101 -0.56 6.58 -5.88
C SER A 101 -0.69 8.10 -5.91
N LYS A 102 -0.05 8.80 -4.98
CA LYS A 102 -0.12 10.28 -4.87
C LYS A 102 0.31 11.02 -6.14
N SER A 103 1.24 10.46 -6.90
CA SER A 103 1.78 11.05 -8.13
C SER A 103 1.12 10.51 -9.40
N GLY A 104 0.14 9.62 -9.30
CA GLY A 104 -0.54 9.03 -10.46
C GLY A 104 0.02 7.69 -10.92
N GLY A 105 1.03 7.13 -10.26
CA GLY A 105 1.45 5.75 -10.40
C GLY A 105 0.46 4.78 -9.74
N ALA A 106 0.87 3.56 -9.46
CA ALA A 106 0.03 2.55 -8.83
C ALA A 106 0.69 1.91 -7.61
N HIS A 107 -0.08 1.76 -6.54
CA HIS A 107 0.19 0.83 -5.45
C HIS A 107 -0.67 -0.42 -5.68
N ILE A 108 -0.05 -1.56 -5.91
CA ILE A 108 -0.73 -2.83 -6.16
C ILE A 108 -0.57 -3.68 -4.92
N PHE A 109 -1.64 -3.79 -4.14
CA PHE A 109 -1.65 -4.45 -2.83
C PHE A 109 -2.04 -5.90 -2.92
N LEU A 110 -1.38 -6.73 -2.10
CA LEU A 110 -1.76 -8.09 -1.76
C LEU A 110 -2.00 -8.16 -0.25
N PHE A 111 -3.13 -8.74 0.15
CA PHE A 111 -3.52 -8.88 1.55
C PHE A 111 -3.62 -10.35 1.94
N THR A 112 -3.33 -10.65 3.21
CA THR A 112 -3.53 -11.96 3.82
C THR A 112 -4.46 -11.87 5.02
N THR A 113 -5.17 -12.96 5.28
CA THR A 113 -6.11 -13.06 6.41
C THR A 113 -5.39 -13.08 7.75
N ASP A 114 -4.12 -13.48 7.77
CA ASP A 114 -3.27 -13.55 8.95
C ASP A 114 -1.83 -13.16 8.62
N PHE A 115 -0.98 -13.05 9.64
CA PHE A 115 0.43 -12.73 9.46
C PHE A 115 1.17 -13.85 8.72
N VAL A 116 2.09 -13.45 7.85
CA VAL A 116 2.99 -14.33 7.09
C VAL A 116 4.41 -13.78 7.17
N PRO A 117 5.45 -14.62 7.04
CA PRO A 117 6.82 -14.13 6.98
C PRO A 117 6.98 -13.05 5.90
N ALA A 118 7.59 -11.92 6.24
CA ALA A 118 7.83 -10.81 5.31
C ALA A 118 8.58 -11.26 4.04
N LYS A 119 9.48 -12.24 4.19
CA LYS A 119 10.18 -12.87 3.06
C LYS A 119 9.21 -13.54 2.09
N LEU A 120 8.24 -14.32 2.58
CA LEU A 120 7.27 -15.02 1.74
C LEU A 120 6.42 -14.02 0.93
N MET A 121 5.88 -12.99 1.60
CA MET A 121 5.12 -11.92 0.95
C MET A 121 5.94 -11.23 -0.13
N ARG A 122 7.17 -10.84 0.18
CA ARG A 122 8.06 -10.16 -0.75
C ARG A 122 8.39 -11.02 -1.97
N ASP A 123 8.77 -12.28 -1.77
CA ASP A 123 9.13 -13.19 -2.86
C ASP A 123 7.95 -13.43 -3.79
N LYS A 124 6.73 -13.60 -3.23
CA LYS A 124 5.49 -13.73 -4.02
C LYS A 124 5.23 -12.47 -4.84
N LEU A 125 5.32 -11.28 -4.23
CA LEU A 125 5.10 -10.01 -4.94
C LEU A 125 6.16 -9.73 -6.00
N MET A 126 7.41 -10.11 -5.80
CA MET A 126 8.46 -10.01 -6.82
C MET A 126 8.12 -10.87 -8.04
N SER A 127 7.66 -12.10 -7.82
CA SER A 127 7.21 -13.00 -8.90
C SER A 127 6.01 -12.42 -9.65
N ILE A 128 5.00 -11.93 -8.93
CA ILE A 128 3.82 -11.28 -9.51
C ILE A 128 4.23 -10.02 -10.28
N SER A 129 5.11 -9.19 -9.74
CA SER A 129 5.61 -7.98 -10.38
C SER A 129 6.26 -8.28 -11.73
N ALA A 130 7.05 -9.34 -11.82
CA ALA A 130 7.66 -9.80 -13.07
C ALA A 130 6.60 -10.23 -14.10
N VAL A 131 5.61 -11.03 -13.68
CA VAL A 131 4.49 -11.47 -14.55
C VAL A 131 3.68 -10.28 -15.07
N LEU A 132 3.44 -9.26 -14.24
CA LEU A 132 2.73 -8.05 -14.63
C LEU A 132 3.57 -7.12 -15.53
N GLY A 133 4.88 -7.39 -15.72
CA GLY A 133 5.78 -6.56 -16.50
C GLY A 133 6.39 -5.39 -15.72
N PHE A 134 6.42 -5.47 -14.40
CA PHE A 134 6.97 -4.47 -13.48
C PHE A 134 8.16 -5.01 -12.66
N GLY A 135 8.98 -5.91 -13.22
CA GLY A 135 10.06 -6.56 -12.49
C GLY A 135 11.09 -5.64 -11.84
N ASN A 136 11.15 -4.36 -12.27
CA ASN A 136 12.02 -3.33 -11.67
C ASN A 136 11.28 -2.42 -10.66
N ALA A 137 10.00 -2.66 -10.40
CA ALA A 137 9.25 -1.88 -9.42
C ALA A 137 9.70 -2.22 -7.98
N GLU A 138 9.59 -1.24 -7.10
CA GLU A 138 9.85 -1.47 -5.69
C GLU A 138 8.75 -2.37 -5.08
N VAL A 139 9.19 -3.32 -4.23
CA VAL A 139 8.27 -4.22 -3.53
C VAL A 139 8.36 -4.00 -2.03
N PHE A 140 7.23 -3.87 -1.38
CA PHE A 140 7.08 -3.76 0.08
C PHE A 140 6.44 -5.04 0.66
N PRO A 141 6.93 -5.55 1.79
CA PRO A 141 8.04 -5.03 2.59
C PRO A 141 9.36 -5.07 1.82
N LYS A 142 10.17 -3.98 1.93
CA LYS A 142 11.53 -3.95 1.35
C LYS A 142 12.49 -4.82 2.19
N GLN A 143 12.31 -4.80 3.50
CA GLN A 143 13.04 -5.62 4.45
C GLN A 143 12.29 -6.93 4.69
N ILE A 144 13.05 -8.02 4.79
CA ILE A 144 12.53 -9.32 5.20
C ILE A 144 12.82 -9.61 6.68
N GLU A 145 13.68 -8.80 7.29
CA GLU A 145 14.09 -8.87 8.68
C GLU A 145 14.46 -7.48 9.18
N LEU A 146 14.06 -7.15 10.41
CA LEU A 146 14.53 -6.00 11.17
C LEU A 146 15.74 -6.40 12.00
N LYS A 147 16.91 -5.79 11.73
CA LYS A 147 18.19 -6.18 12.30
C LYS A 147 18.37 -5.77 13.77
N SER A 148 17.58 -4.81 14.23
CA SER A 148 17.64 -4.30 15.60
C SER A 148 16.35 -3.58 15.97
N GLN A 149 16.18 -3.22 17.24
CA GLN A 149 15.05 -2.38 17.69
C GLN A 149 15.10 -0.97 17.10
N ASP A 150 16.26 -0.50 16.64
CA ASP A 150 16.42 0.79 15.98
C ASP A 150 16.13 0.73 14.47
N ASP A 151 16.10 -0.46 13.88
CA ASP A 151 15.73 -0.62 12.48
C ASP A 151 14.21 -0.52 12.33
N THR A 152 13.75 0.38 11.49
CA THR A 152 12.32 0.58 11.24
C THR A 152 11.85 0.04 9.90
N GLY A 153 12.75 -0.24 8.99
CA GLY A 153 12.38 -0.57 7.62
C GLY A 153 11.81 0.63 6.85
N ASN A 154 11.21 0.36 5.69
CA ASN A 154 10.63 1.36 4.80
C ASN A 154 9.11 1.38 4.89
N PHE A 155 8.51 2.57 4.92
CA PHE A 155 7.06 2.74 4.88
C PHE A 155 6.55 2.93 3.44
N LEU A 156 5.28 2.64 3.26
CA LEU A 156 4.51 2.98 2.07
C LEU A 156 3.39 3.96 2.45
N ASN A 157 3.20 5.01 1.64
CA ASN A 157 2.07 5.93 1.81
C ASN A 157 0.74 5.21 1.58
N LEU A 158 -0.19 5.35 2.51
CA LEU A 158 -1.50 4.72 2.43
C LEU A 158 -2.40 5.36 1.35
N PRO A 159 -3.33 4.58 0.77
CA PRO A 159 -4.40 5.11 -0.06
C PRO A 159 -5.43 5.89 0.78
N TYR A 160 -6.40 6.52 0.13
CA TYR A 160 -7.54 7.24 0.74
C TYR A 160 -7.17 8.44 1.64
N PHE A 161 -5.98 9.05 1.49
CA PHE A 161 -5.75 10.36 2.09
C PHE A 161 -6.80 11.36 1.60
N ASN A 162 -7.44 12.12 2.51
CA ASN A 162 -8.62 12.94 2.23
C ASN A 162 -9.75 12.13 1.58
N CYS A 163 -10.26 11.15 2.31
CA CYS A 163 -11.15 10.09 1.81
C CYS A 163 -12.33 10.61 0.97
N LYS A 164 -12.93 11.75 1.35
CA LYS A 164 -14.07 12.36 0.64
C LYS A 164 -13.69 12.91 -0.75
N ASN A 165 -12.45 13.37 -0.92
CA ASN A 165 -11.94 14.01 -2.14
C ASN A 165 -10.60 13.42 -2.57
N THR A 166 -10.39 12.13 -2.29
CA THR A 166 -9.10 11.48 -2.53
C THR A 166 -8.77 11.36 -4.01
N THR A 167 -7.49 11.57 -4.34
CA THR A 167 -6.90 11.16 -5.62
C THR A 167 -6.16 9.84 -5.51
N ARG A 168 -6.10 9.24 -4.29
CA ARG A 168 -5.41 7.97 -3.99
C ARG A 168 -6.43 6.85 -3.74
N TYR A 169 -7.41 6.74 -4.61
CA TYR A 169 -8.47 5.74 -4.54
C TYR A 169 -8.03 4.39 -5.12
N CYS A 170 -8.72 3.34 -4.72
CA CYS A 170 -8.62 2.03 -5.34
C CYS A 170 -9.58 1.92 -6.54
N PHE A 171 -9.29 1.02 -7.45
CA PHE A 171 -10.13 0.73 -8.61
C PHE A 171 -10.89 -0.58 -8.42
N ASP A 172 -12.10 -0.65 -9.00
CA ASP A 172 -12.82 -1.90 -9.19
C ASP A 172 -12.23 -2.71 -10.38
N PRO A 173 -12.67 -3.97 -10.60
CA PRO A 173 -12.23 -4.77 -11.74
C PRO A 173 -12.54 -4.15 -13.11
N MET A 174 -13.44 -3.17 -13.16
CA MET A 174 -13.79 -2.42 -14.37
C MET A 174 -12.94 -1.16 -14.56
N GLY A 175 -12.02 -0.85 -13.63
CA GLY A 175 -11.15 0.32 -13.66
C GLY A 175 -11.83 1.62 -13.23
N LYS A 176 -12.95 1.55 -12.50
CA LYS A 176 -13.61 2.71 -11.90
C LYS A 176 -13.10 2.93 -10.48
N ALA A 177 -12.98 4.19 -10.06
CA ALA A 177 -12.67 4.54 -8.68
C ALA A 177 -13.77 4.06 -7.73
N ILE A 178 -13.38 3.46 -6.61
CA ILE A 178 -14.30 2.96 -5.60
C ILE A 178 -14.12 3.68 -4.26
N THR A 179 -15.16 3.65 -3.44
CA THR A 179 -15.13 4.17 -2.07
C THR A 179 -14.25 3.32 -1.16
N ILE A 180 -13.86 3.88 -0.02
CA ILE A 180 -13.10 3.14 1.00
C ILE A 180 -13.87 1.91 1.49
N ASP A 181 -15.19 1.99 1.65
CA ASP A 181 -16.02 0.87 2.10
C ASP A 181 -16.06 -0.26 1.08
N ALA A 182 -16.19 0.08 -0.21
CA ALA A 182 -16.11 -0.91 -1.30
C ALA A 182 -14.72 -1.57 -1.36
N PHE A 183 -13.65 -0.80 -1.18
CA PHE A 183 -12.29 -1.32 -1.09
C PHE A 183 -12.13 -2.31 0.08
N LEU A 184 -12.57 -1.92 1.29
CA LEU A 184 -12.47 -2.76 2.48
C LEU A 184 -13.26 -4.06 2.32
N ASN A 185 -14.45 -4.00 1.74
CA ASN A 185 -15.24 -5.20 1.44
C ASN A 185 -14.54 -6.09 0.41
N GLY A 186 -13.93 -5.49 -0.63
CA GLY A 186 -13.13 -6.23 -1.61
C GLY A 186 -11.95 -6.96 -0.96
N VAL A 187 -11.20 -6.28 -0.08
CA VAL A 187 -10.08 -6.92 0.65
C VAL A 187 -10.54 -8.08 1.53
N LYS A 188 -11.67 -7.94 2.24
CA LYS A 188 -12.24 -9.04 3.06
C LYS A 188 -12.53 -10.29 2.25
N VAL A 189 -12.95 -10.14 0.99
CA VAL A 189 -13.29 -11.26 0.11
C VAL A 189 -12.05 -11.85 -0.57
N SER A 190 -11.06 -11.03 -0.91
CA SER A 190 -9.91 -11.41 -1.75
C SER A 190 -8.63 -11.71 -0.96
N ALA A 191 -8.59 -11.43 0.35
CA ALA A 191 -7.41 -11.69 1.16
C ALA A 191 -7.09 -13.20 1.19
N LEU A 192 -5.85 -13.55 0.88
CA LEU A 192 -5.38 -14.92 0.87
C LEU A 192 -5.12 -15.43 2.29
N THR A 193 -5.43 -16.70 2.53
CA THR A 193 -4.91 -17.37 3.72
C THR A 193 -3.38 -17.56 3.60
N PRO A 194 -2.65 -17.72 4.71
CA PRO A 194 -1.21 -18.02 4.65
C PRO A 194 -0.86 -19.23 3.79
N LYS A 195 -1.77 -20.22 3.70
CA LYS A 195 -1.60 -21.42 2.87
C LYS A 195 -1.74 -21.11 1.37
N GLU A 196 -2.68 -20.26 1.00
CA GLU A 196 -2.89 -19.87 -0.42
C GLU A 196 -1.78 -18.96 -0.94
N LEU A 197 -1.08 -18.25 -0.04
CA LEU A 197 0.06 -17.42 -0.42
C LEU A 197 1.28 -18.25 -0.82
N GLN A 198 1.47 -19.45 -0.28
CA GLN A 198 2.56 -20.37 -0.61
C GLN A 198 2.49 -20.86 -2.05
#